data_c92dd59d731b65691fdbbfc56345bb72
#
_entry.id   c92dd59d731b65691fdbbfc56345bb72
#
_cell.length_a   1.000
_cell.length_b   1.000
_cell.length_c   1.000
_cell.angle_alpha   90.00
_cell.angle_beta   90.00
_cell.angle_gamma   90.00
#
_symmetry.space_group_name_H-M   'P 1'
#
loop_
_entity.id
_entity.type
_entity.pdbx_description
1 polymer ?
#
loop_
_entity_poly.entity_id
_entity_poly.type
_entity_poly.pdbx_seq_one_letter_code
_entity_poly.pdbx_strand_id
1 'polypeptide(L)'
;MTDFKDIRAYRVGWLLTICDFLFAFPLLSIWAKRTTKGIKLDYMGDRKQIEKDIKHGAFFMTNHRDIVLDSAWLSLLLRCKYFIRPFIGIGNNLFAYKWIEVLVRFNRCFVVKRGAGAHVQLENSKQLSAYIRSLREEGKSIWLAQREGRAKDSNDLTQASVLHMLTLGDEDFFQNVKALNICPVSITYEYDPCDYLKAAEMQLKRDNPKWKKRTKDDVLSMKTGIRGYKGHVIYRLTPSINPEIDALLAAHPEYREAPIHDQLQHVCDIIDRHIHRGYEIYERGTDFDAYIESRLAMIDIPNKDEAFLRAKLYEMYRFPEINYRKSLEV
;
A
#
# COMPACT_ATOMS: atom_id res chain seq x y z
N MET A 1 16.52 -11.62 -19.40
CA MET A 1 16.38 -10.54 -18.39
C MET A 1 16.22 -9.25 -19.16
N THR A 2 15.01 -8.72 -19.26
CA THR A 2 14.75 -7.43 -19.90
C THR A 2 15.28 -6.35 -18.98
N ASP A 3 16.29 -5.64 -19.46
CA ASP A 3 16.93 -4.51 -18.81
C ASP A 3 15.91 -3.36 -18.74
N PHE A 4 15.21 -3.20 -17.60
CA PHE A 4 14.36 -2.05 -17.37
C PHE A 4 15.25 -0.82 -17.15
N LYS A 5 15.77 -0.26 -18.25
CA LYS A 5 16.60 0.96 -18.21
C LYS A 5 15.83 2.18 -17.77
N ASP A 6 14.52 2.21 -18.02
CA ASP A 6 13.65 3.35 -17.68
C ASP A 6 12.69 3.00 -16.53
N ILE A 7 12.72 3.79 -15.45
CA ILE A 7 11.77 3.70 -14.32
C ILE A 7 10.42 4.34 -14.64
N ARG A 8 10.34 5.12 -15.73
CA ARG A 8 9.16 5.93 -16.06
C ARG A 8 7.98 5.06 -16.49
N ALA A 9 6.79 5.48 -16.07
CA ALA A 9 5.55 4.90 -16.57
C ALA A 9 5.36 5.23 -18.06
N TYR A 10 4.82 4.28 -18.82
CA TYR A 10 4.43 4.57 -20.19
C TYR A 10 3.30 5.61 -20.20
N ARG A 11 3.49 6.69 -20.95
CA ARG A 11 2.40 7.62 -21.29
C ARG A 11 1.46 6.92 -22.25
N VAL A 12 0.42 6.37 -21.69
CA VAL A 12 -0.58 5.60 -22.43
C VAL A 12 -1.52 6.57 -23.15
N GLY A 13 -1.67 6.39 -24.47
CA GLY A 13 -2.58 7.18 -25.27
C GLY A 13 -4.07 6.90 -24.95
N TRP A 14 -4.96 7.70 -25.53
CA TRP A 14 -6.42 7.64 -25.34
C TRP A 14 -7.04 6.26 -25.62
N LEU A 15 -6.48 5.47 -26.57
CA LEU A 15 -6.91 4.11 -26.87
C LEU A 15 -6.88 3.17 -25.66
N LEU A 16 -5.86 3.28 -24.83
CA LEU A 16 -5.76 2.44 -23.61
C LEU A 16 -6.72 2.89 -22.51
N THR A 17 -7.09 4.17 -22.51
CA THR A 17 -8.16 4.67 -21.63
C THR A 17 -9.52 4.02 -21.98
N ILE A 18 -9.77 3.80 -23.27
CA ILE A 18 -10.96 3.07 -23.76
C ILE A 18 -10.89 1.59 -23.39
N CYS A 19 -9.74 0.94 -23.58
CA CYS A 19 -9.56 -0.46 -23.19
C CYS A 19 -9.77 -0.70 -21.69
N ASP A 20 -9.29 0.20 -20.81
CA ASP A 20 -9.56 0.12 -19.40
C ASP A 20 -11.06 0.20 -19.09
N PHE A 21 -11.77 1.13 -19.74
CA PHE A 21 -13.19 1.33 -19.51
C PHE A 21 -14.01 0.13 -19.99
N LEU A 22 -13.64 -0.45 -21.15
CA LEU A 22 -14.39 -1.55 -21.76
C LEU A 22 -14.07 -2.91 -21.14
N PHE A 23 -12.87 -3.12 -20.61
CA PHE A 23 -12.43 -4.45 -20.15
C PHE A 23 -11.99 -4.48 -18.69
N ALA A 24 -11.08 -3.60 -18.25
CA ALA A 24 -10.53 -3.69 -16.91
C ALA A 24 -11.58 -3.33 -15.83
N PHE A 25 -12.37 -2.28 -16.01
CA PHE A 25 -13.39 -1.88 -15.04
C PHE A 25 -14.54 -2.87 -14.92
N PRO A 26 -15.15 -3.39 -16.00
CA PRO A 26 -16.17 -4.44 -15.87
C PRO A 26 -15.62 -5.68 -15.17
N LEU A 27 -14.41 -6.11 -15.53
CA LEU A 27 -13.79 -7.27 -14.91
C LEU A 27 -13.56 -7.07 -13.41
N LEU A 28 -12.95 -5.96 -12.99
CA LEU A 28 -12.75 -5.61 -11.59
C LEU A 28 -14.08 -5.49 -10.83
N SER A 29 -15.11 -4.94 -11.45
CA SER A 29 -16.44 -4.80 -10.86
C SER A 29 -17.13 -6.16 -10.68
N ILE A 30 -16.99 -7.08 -11.64
CA ILE A 30 -17.49 -8.45 -11.54
C ILE A 30 -16.80 -9.19 -10.39
N TRP A 31 -15.48 -9.10 -10.31
CA TRP A 31 -14.71 -9.71 -9.22
C TRP A 31 -15.06 -9.11 -7.87
N ALA A 32 -15.23 -7.78 -7.80
CA ALA A 32 -15.68 -7.11 -6.59
C ALA A 32 -17.01 -7.70 -6.09
N LYS A 33 -18.01 -7.79 -6.95
CA LYS A 33 -19.33 -8.36 -6.61
C LYS A 33 -19.27 -9.82 -6.16
N ARG A 34 -18.33 -10.61 -6.72
CA ARG A 34 -18.20 -12.05 -6.41
C ARG A 34 -17.40 -12.31 -5.13
N THR A 35 -16.49 -11.43 -4.76
CA THR A 35 -15.53 -11.68 -3.68
C THR A 35 -15.66 -10.73 -2.50
N THR A 36 -16.60 -9.78 -2.56
CA THR A 36 -16.86 -8.82 -1.48
C THR A 36 -18.35 -8.66 -1.22
N LYS A 37 -18.70 -8.17 -0.02
CA LYS A 37 -20.04 -7.64 0.30
C LYS A 37 -20.22 -6.19 -0.19
N GLY A 38 -19.17 -5.59 -0.75
CA GLY A 38 -19.14 -4.26 -1.29
C GLY A 38 -17.79 -3.60 -1.07
N ILE A 39 -17.44 -2.66 -1.97
CA ILE A 39 -16.26 -1.82 -1.87
C ILE A 39 -16.73 -0.38 -1.70
N LYS A 40 -16.29 0.27 -0.63
CA LYS A 40 -16.68 1.64 -0.29
C LYS A 40 -15.47 2.58 -0.36
N LEU A 41 -15.64 3.76 -0.97
CA LEU A 41 -14.74 4.89 -0.83
C LEU A 41 -15.35 5.84 0.20
N ASP A 42 -14.68 5.99 1.33
CA ASP A 42 -15.10 6.79 2.47
C ASP A 42 -14.09 7.91 2.76
N TYR A 43 -14.38 8.77 3.72
CA TYR A 43 -13.56 9.93 4.08
C TYR A 43 -13.38 10.01 5.58
N MET A 44 -12.20 10.47 5.99
CA MET A 44 -11.90 10.83 7.37
C MET A 44 -11.34 12.26 7.40
N GLY A 45 -12.05 13.16 8.08
CA GLY A 45 -11.77 14.60 8.12
C GLY A 45 -12.62 15.42 7.16
N ASP A 46 -12.19 16.64 6.87
CA ASP A 46 -12.95 17.54 5.98
C ASP A 46 -12.92 17.06 4.52
N ARG A 47 -14.07 16.59 4.07
CA ARG A 47 -14.23 16.10 2.70
C ARG A 47 -13.92 17.16 1.65
N LYS A 48 -14.25 18.44 1.88
CA LYS A 48 -13.98 19.52 0.92
C LYS A 48 -12.47 19.72 0.77
N GLN A 49 -11.73 19.64 1.87
CA GLN A 49 -10.29 19.72 1.85
C GLN A 49 -9.68 18.51 1.12
N ILE A 50 -10.15 17.29 1.42
CA ILE A 50 -9.71 16.06 0.73
C ILE A 50 -9.92 16.18 -0.79
N GLU A 51 -11.11 16.64 -1.22
CA GLU A 51 -11.41 16.82 -2.65
C GLU A 51 -10.54 17.92 -3.30
N LYS A 52 -10.19 18.96 -2.55
CA LYS A 52 -9.24 19.99 -2.99
C LYS A 52 -7.83 19.41 -3.18
N ASP A 53 -7.32 18.67 -2.19
CA ASP A 53 -6.01 18.02 -2.25
C ASP A 53 -5.89 17.06 -3.44
N ILE A 54 -6.96 16.27 -3.67
CA ILE A 54 -7.05 15.36 -4.81
C ILE A 54 -7.00 16.11 -6.15
N LYS A 55 -7.68 17.25 -6.28
CA LYS A 55 -7.68 18.06 -7.51
C LYS A 55 -6.31 18.65 -7.84
N HIS A 56 -5.52 19.00 -6.83
CA HIS A 56 -4.14 19.48 -7.01
C HIS A 56 -3.13 18.35 -7.23
N GLY A 57 -3.63 17.11 -7.38
CA GLY A 57 -2.86 15.89 -7.42
C GLY A 57 -2.46 15.46 -6.00
N ALA A 58 -2.74 14.24 -5.63
CA ALA A 58 -2.41 13.66 -4.34
C ALA A 58 -1.39 12.55 -4.46
N PHE A 59 -0.50 12.43 -3.48
CA PHE A 59 0.30 11.24 -3.29
C PHE A 59 -0.45 10.31 -2.31
N PHE A 60 -1.20 9.35 -2.84
CA PHE A 60 -1.93 8.38 -2.04
C PHE A 60 -0.97 7.36 -1.45
N MET A 61 -0.68 7.47 -0.16
CA MET A 61 0.12 6.50 0.58
C MET A 61 -0.81 5.60 1.38
N THR A 62 -0.70 4.28 1.19
CA THR A 62 -1.63 3.32 1.80
C THR A 62 -0.90 2.25 2.59
N ASN A 63 -1.57 1.66 3.58
CA ASN A 63 -1.18 0.34 4.06
C ASN A 63 -1.32 -0.69 2.91
N HIS A 64 -0.73 -1.89 3.07
CA HIS A 64 -0.62 -2.85 1.98
C HIS A 64 -1.20 -4.21 2.34
N ARG A 65 -2.41 -4.50 1.85
CA ARG A 65 -3.17 -5.73 2.12
C ARG A 65 -3.02 -6.76 1.00
N ASP A 66 -3.17 -6.32 -0.26
CA ASP A 66 -3.17 -7.18 -1.45
C ASP A 66 -2.16 -6.69 -2.50
N ILE A 67 -1.51 -7.62 -3.22
CA ILE A 67 -0.47 -7.28 -4.20
C ILE A 67 -1.05 -6.49 -5.39
N VAL A 68 -2.28 -6.82 -5.80
CA VAL A 68 -2.91 -6.29 -7.02
C VAL A 68 -4.07 -5.36 -6.70
N LEU A 69 -4.94 -5.78 -5.77
CA LEU A 69 -6.24 -5.15 -5.61
C LEU A 69 -6.18 -3.82 -4.87
N ASP A 70 -5.18 -3.58 -4.02
CA ASP A 70 -5.06 -2.32 -3.29
C ASP A 70 -4.99 -1.13 -4.25
N SER A 71 -4.09 -1.16 -5.22
CA SER A 71 -3.96 -0.11 -6.23
C SER A 71 -5.05 -0.17 -7.29
N ALA A 72 -5.48 -1.37 -7.71
CA ALA A 72 -6.47 -1.53 -8.76
C ALA A 72 -7.84 -0.99 -8.36
N TRP A 73 -8.33 -1.35 -7.16
CA TRP A 73 -9.62 -0.84 -6.67
C TRP A 73 -9.55 0.63 -6.28
N LEU A 74 -8.45 1.11 -5.69
CA LEU A 74 -8.31 2.54 -5.44
C LEU A 74 -8.37 3.33 -6.76
N SER A 75 -7.66 2.88 -7.80
CA SER A 75 -7.71 3.51 -9.13
C SER A 75 -9.10 3.50 -9.73
N LEU A 76 -9.84 2.38 -9.61
CA LEU A 76 -11.23 2.28 -10.04
C LEU A 76 -12.13 3.28 -9.30
N LEU A 77 -12.05 3.33 -7.97
CA LEU A 77 -12.86 4.22 -7.13
C LEU A 77 -12.58 5.70 -7.42
N LEU A 78 -11.30 6.08 -7.54
CA LEU A 78 -10.90 7.44 -7.89
C LEU A 78 -11.32 7.80 -9.32
N ARG A 79 -11.23 6.86 -10.24
CA ARG A 79 -11.70 7.07 -11.62
C ARG A 79 -13.20 7.28 -11.70
N CYS A 80 -13.99 6.44 -11.02
CA CYS A 80 -15.44 6.54 -11.02
C CYS A 80 -15.93 7.85 -10.37
N LYS A 81 -15.27 8.32 -9.32
CA LYS A 81 -15.74 9.45 -8.53
C LYS A 81 -15.14 10.80 -8.95
N TYR A 82 -13.85 10.82 -9.33
CA TYR A 82 -13.09 12.03 -9.60
C TYR A 82 -12.48 12.10 -11.00
N PHE A 83 -12.66 11.06 -11.82
CA PHE A 83 -12.03 10.92 -13.14
C PHE A 83 -10.49 10.92 -13.10
N ILE A 84 -9.91 10.54 -11.96
CA ILE A 84 -8.46 10.51 -11.71
C ILE A 84 -7.93 9.09 -11.87
N ARG A 85 -6.78 8.98 -12.53
CA ARG A 85 -5.98 7.75 -12.65
C ARG A 85 -4.60 8.02 -12.07
N PRO A 86 -4.30 7.52 -10.86
CA PRO A 86 -2.97 7.69 -10.28
C PRO A 86 -1.90 6.94 -11.06
N PHE A 87 -0.67 7.43 -11.01
CA PHE A 87 0.52 6.68 -11.37
C PHE A 87 0.83 5.71 -10.24
N ILE A 88 1.07 4.43 -10.55
CA ILE A 88 1.20 3.36 -9.55
C ILE A 88 2.64 2.92 -9.43
N GLY A 89 3.23 3.06 -8.24
CA GLY A 89 4.57 2.55 -7.94
C GLY A 89 4.55 1.07 -7.62
N ILE A 90 5.35 0.27 -8.33
CA ILE A 90 5.44 -1.18 -8.13
C ILE A 90 6.88 -1.64 -8.04
N GLY A 91 7.13 -2.64 -7.19
CA GLY A 91 8.45 -3.25 -7.06
C GLY A 91 8.83 -4.08 -8.30
N ASN A 92 10.13 -4.05 -8.64
CA ASN A 92 10.68 -4.80 -9.78
C ASN A 92 10.56 -6.33 -9.64
N ASN A 93 10.34 -6.87 -8.45
CA ASN A 93 10.12 -8.29 -8.21
C ASN A 93 8.86 -8.85 -8.88
N LEU A 94 7.89 -8.00 -9.24
CA LEU A 94 6.65 -8.42 -9.89
C LEU A 94 6.82 -8.75 -11.39
N PHE A 95 7.93 -8.34 -12.01
CA PHE A 95 8.19 -8.55 -13.46
C PHE A 95 8.72 -9.92 -13.83
N ALA A 96 8.62 -10.89 -12.97
CA ALA A 96 9.06 -12.26 -13.26
C ALA A 96 8.29 -12.93 -14.41
N TYR A 97 7.13 -12.39 -14.80
CA TYR A 97 6.30 -12.90 -15.88
C TYR A 97 5.96 -11.80 -16.89
N LYS A 98 6.15 -12.08 -18.19
CA LYS A 98 5.89 -11.13 -19.28
C LYS A 98 4.47 -10.56 -19.29
N TRP A 99 3.46 -11.35 -18.92
CA TRP A 99 2.08 -10.88 -18.88
C TRP A 99 1.85 -9.85 -17.78
N ILE A 100 2.56 -9.95 -16.64
CA ILE A 100 2.51 -8.94 -15.58
C ILE A 100 3.12 -7.63 -16.09
N GLU A 101 4.24 -7.71 -16.81
CA GLU A 101 4.86 -6.54 -17.42
C GLU A 101 3.88 -5.80 -18.35
N VAL A 102 3.15 -6.53 -19.19
CA VAL A 102 2.13 -5.96 -20.07
C VAL A 102 1.05 -5.24 -19.26
N LEU A 103 0.46 -5.90 -18.25
CA LEU A 103 -0.57 -5.31 -17.40
C LEU A 103 -0.09 -4.03 -16.70
N VAL A 104 1.13 -4.07 -16.19
CA VAL A 104 1.76 -2.96 -15.48
C VAL A 104 1.95 -1.76 -16.41
N ARG A 105 2.45 -1.98 -17.62
CA ARG A 105 2.62 -0.92 -18.62
C ARG A 105 1.31 -0.24 -18.99
N PHE A 106 0.22 -1.01 -19.11
CA PHE A 106 -1.11 -0.47 -19.39
C PHE A 106 -1.70 0.36 -18.24
N ASN A 107 -1.27 0.16 -17.00
CA ASN A 107 -1.85 0.80 -15.82
C ASN A 107 -1.05 2.02 -15.30
N ARG A 108 -0.25 2.70 -16.13
CA ARG A 108 0.59 3.84 -15.74
C ARG A 108 1.51 3.53 -14.55
N CYS A 109 1.99 2.29 -14.48
CA CYS A 109 2.88 1.91 -13.41
C CYS A 109 4.31 2.36 -13.70
N PHE A 110 5.00 2.82 -12.67
CA PHE A 110 6.44 3.03 -12.67
C PHE A 110 7.13 2.03 -11.74
N VAL A 111 8.41 1.81 -11.97
CA VAL A 111 9.15 0.74 -11.31
C VAL A 111 9.97 1.28 -10.15
N VAL A 112 9.75 0.73 -8.96
CA VAL A 112 10.61 0.93 -7.79
C VAL A 112 11.67 -0.16 -7.81
N LYS A 113 12.89 0.19 -8.23
CA LYS A 113 14.02 -0.76 -8.32
C LYS A 113 14.57 -1.09 -6.95
N ARG A 114 14.80 -2.38 -6.70
CA ARG A 114 15.28 -2.94 -5.42
C ARG A 114 16.37 -3.95 -5.65
N GLY A 115 17.13 -4.28 -4.60
CA GLY A 115 18.09 -5.41 -4.63
C GLY A 115 19.41 -5.11 -5.29
N ALA A 116 19.80 -3.83 -5.40
CA ALA A 116 21.11 -3.40 -5.84
C ALA A 116 22.04 -3.11 -4.64
N GLY A 117 23.35 -3.03 -4.88
CA GLY A 117 24.31 -2.55 -3.86
C GLY A 117 23.98 -1.11 -3.45
N ALA A 118 24.46 -0.66 -2.27
CA ALA A 118 24.08 0.60 -1.65
C ALA A 118 24.21 1.83 -2.59
N HIS A 119 25.29 1.93 -3.34
CA HIS A 119 25.48 3.03 -4.29
C HIS A 119 24.44 3.05 -5.42
N VAL A 120 24.16 1.87 -6.02
CA VAL A 120 23.16 1.73 -7.09
C VAL A 120 21.75 1.98 -6.55
N GLN A 121 21.48 1.56 -5.31
CA GLN A 121 20.20 1.81 -4.66
C GLN A 121 19.98 3.30 -4.41
N LEU A 122 21.01 4.04 -3.97
CA LEU A 122 20.93 5.49 -3.77
C LEU A 122 20.65 6.20 -5.10
N GLU A 123 21.35 5.84 -6.18
CA GLU A 123 21.13 6.42 -7.50
C GLU A 123 19.72 6.14 -8.03
N ASN A 124 19.22 4.90 -7.90
CA ASN A 124 17.85 4.57 -8.24
C ASN A 124 16.84 5.38 -7.42
N SER A 125 17.11 5.62 -6.15
CA SER A 125 16.25 6.41 -5.26
C SER A 125 16.21 7.88 -5.67
N LYS A 126 17.36 8.48 -6.02
CA LYS A 126 17.44 9.85 -6.57
C LYS A 126 16.63 9.99 -7.86
N GLN A 127 16.81 9.06 -8.80
CA GLN A 127 16.05 9.05 -10.05
C GLN A 127 14.56 8.92 -9.82
N LEU A 128 14.15 8.06 -8.89
CA LEU A 128 12.74 7.86 -8.53
C LEU A 128 12.15 9.12 -7.89
N SER A 129 12.84 9.71 -6.92
CA SER A 129 12.40 10.95 -6.26
C SER A 129 12.26 12.10 -7.27
N ALA A 130 13.24 12.28 -8.17
CA ALA A 130 13.16 13.29 -9.24
C ALA A 130 11.96 13.03 -10.18
N TYR A 131 11.72 11.78 -10.56
CA TYR A 131 10.56 11.43 -11.40
C TYR A 131 9.24 11.69 -10.69
N ILE A 132 9.12 11.34 -9.41
CA ILE A 132 7.92 11.61 -8.60
C ILE A 132 7.67 13.12 -8.50
N ARG A 133 8.70 13.93 -8.26
CA ARG A 133 8.58 15.39 -8.26
C ARG A 133 8.05 15.91 -9.60
N SER A 134 8.61 15.46 -10.73
CA SER A 134 8.12 15.90 -12.05
C SER A 134 6.64 15.54 -12.27
N LEU A 135 6.17 14.39 -11.79
CA LEU A 135 4.75 14.04 -11.84
C LEU A 135 3.90 14.95 -10.94
N ARG A 136 4.44 15.34 -9.77
CA ARG A 136 3.76 16.25 -8.84
C ARG A 136 3.64 17.66 -9.42
N GLU A 137 4.70 18.17 -10.04
CA GLU A 137 4.70 19.46 -10.77
C GLU A 137 3.69 19.48 -11.91
N GLU A 138 3.50 18.35 -12.60
CA GLU A 138 2.43 18.17 -13.60
C GLU A 138 1.03 18.02 -12.97
N GLY A 139 0.85 18.12 -11.65
CA GLY A 139 -0.42 17.92 -10.96
C GLY A 139 -0.95 16.49 -11.02
N LYS A 140 -0.09 15.49 -11.25
CA LYS A 140 -0.50 14.09 -11.33
C LYS A 140 -0.65 13.48 -9.94
N SER A 141 -1.66 12.62 -9.80
CA SER A 141 -1.82 11.78 -8.62
C SER A 141 -0.94 10.53 -8.71
N ILE A 142 -0.43 10.10 -7.57
CA ILE A 142 0.47 8.95 -7.45
C ILE A 142 -0.07 8.02 -6.36
N TRP A 143 0.12 6.72 -6.51
CA TRP A 143 -0.10 5.71 -5.47
C TRP A 143 1.17 4.95 -5.17
N LEU A 144 1.46 4.79 -3.89
CA LEU A 144 2.50 3.89 -3.40
C LEU A 144 2.10 3.35 -2.02
N ALA A 145 2.44 2.09 -1.74
CA ALA A 145 2.30 1.55 -0.40
C ALA A 145 3.34 2.15 0.56
N GLN A 146 2.97 2.33 1.84
CA GLN A 146 3.81 2.91 2.89
C GLN A 146 5.03 2.03 3.25
N ARG A 147 5.07 0.81 2.74
CA ARG A 147 6.12 -0.16 3.06
C ARG A 147 6.45 -1.07 1.89
N GLU A 148 7.63 -1.68 1.99
CA GLU A 148 8.02 -2.74 1.08
C GLU A 148 7.29 -4.05 1.40
N GLY A 149 6.45 -4.49 0.47
CA GLY A 149 5.62 -5.69 0.62
C GLY A 149 4.51 -5.54 1.65
N ARG A 150 3.67 -6.55 1.74
CA ARG A 150 2.51 -6.58 2.66
C ARG A 150 2.94 -6.88 4.09
N ALA A 151 2.32 -6.23 5.08
CA ALA A 151 2.43 -6.66 6.48
C ALA A 151 1.82 -8.05 6.61
N LYS A 152 2.60 -9.00 7.16
CA LYS A 152 2.15 -10.39 7.29
C LYS A 152 1.25 -10.58 8.49
N ASP A 153 1.53 -9.84 9.53
CA ASP A 153 0.80 -9.80 10.81
C ASP A 153 -0.30 -8.74 10.85
N SER A 154 -0.43 -7.94 9.78
CA SER A 154 -1.30 -6.75 9.73
C SER A 154 -0.89 -5.62 10.67
N ASN A 155 0.32 -5.64 11.23
CA ASN A 155 0.91 -4.49 11.89
C ASN A 155 1.49 -3.55 10.81
N ASP A 156 0.63 -2.70 10.29
CA ASP A 156 0.94 -1.84 9.15
C ASP A 156 1.65 -0.56 9.64
N LEU A 157 2.98 -0.56 9.61
CA LEU A 157 3.80 0.60 9.93
C LEU A 157 4.49 1.14 8.68
N THR A 158 4.60 2.46 8.61
CA THR A 158 5.32 3.16 7.55
C THR A 158 6.82 2.88 7.67
N GLN A 159 7.43 2.45 6.58
CA GLN A 159 8.88 2.23 6.55
C GLN A 159 9.60 3.54 6.24
N ALA A 160 10.42 4.01 7.18
CA ALA A 160 11.24 5.20 7.03
C ALA A 160 12.11 5.16 5.77
N SER A 161 12.61 3.98 5.37
CA SER A 161 13.39 3.81 4.14
C SER A 161 12.58 4.09 2.86
N VAL A 162 11.27 3.81 2.85
CA VAL A 162 10.39 4.16 1.72
C VAL A 162 10.19 5.66 1.67
N LEU A 163 9.93 6.30 2.81
CA LEU A 163 9.78 7.76 2.87
C LEU A 163 11.08 8.46 2.48
N HIS A 164 12.22 8.02 3.00
CA HIS A 164 13.54 8.56 2.65
C HIS A 164 13.81 8.48 1.15
N MET A 165 13.53 7.33 0.53
CA MET A 165 13.67 7.13 -0.92
C MET A 165 12.85 8.14 -1.74
N LEU A 166 11.67 8.54 -1.25
CA LEU A 166 10.75 9.46 -1.94
C LEU A 166 11.14 10.94 -1.78
N THR A 167 11.87 11.27 -0.71
CA THR A 167 12.16 12.65 -0.29
C THR A 167 13.58 13.10 -0.59
N LEU A 168 14.35 12.30 -1.35
CA LEU A 168 15.69 12.71 -1.81
C LEU A 168 15.59 13.88 -2.79
N GLY A 169 16.20 15.01 -2.45
CA GLY A 169 16.19 16.25 -3.25
C GLY A 169 17.12 17.29 -2.69
N ASP A 170 17.10 18.48 -3.29
CA ASP A 170 17.99 19.59 -2.95
C ASP A 170 17.44 20.47 -1.81
N GLU A 171 16.12 20.37 -1.54
CA GLU A 171 15.45 21.08 -0.45
C GLU A 171 15.62 20.34 0.88
N ASP A 172 15.28 21.02 1.99
CA ASP A 172 15.22 20.36 3.29
C ASP A 172 14.19 19.21 3.28
N PHE A 173 14.36 18.26 4.19
CA PHE A 173 13.53 17.06 4.25
C PHE A 173 12.02 17.36 4.30
N PHE A 174 11.62 18.30 5.16
CA PHE A 174 10.19 18.60 5.34
C PHE A 174 9.60 19.31 4.11
N GLN A 175 10.37 20.12 3.40
CA GLN A 175 9.94 20.72 2.14
C GLN A 175 9.77 19.63 1.06
N ASN A 176 10.71 18.70 0.97
CA ASN A 176 10.59 17.56 0.06
C ASN A 176 9.35 16.70 0.38
N VAL A 177 9.05 16.46 1.67
CA VAL A 177 7.82 15.75 2.09
C VAL A 177 6.57 16.54 1.67
N LYS A 178 6.54 17.85 1.92
CA LYS A 178 5.38 18.70 1.60
C LYS A 178 5.14 18.79 0.09
N ALA A 179 6.19 18.79 -0.72
CA ALA A 179 6.09 18.77 -2.18
C ALA A 179 5.39 17.50 -2.71
N LEU A 180 5.46 16.39 -1.99
CA LEU A 180 4.74 15.16 -2.35
C LEU A 180 3.22 15.33 -2.20
N ASN A 181 2.72 16.17 -1.29
CA ASN A 181 1.30 16.27 -0.93
C ASN A 181 0.72 14.91 -0.55
N ILE A 182 1.31 14.29 0.48
CA ILE A 182 0.91 12.95 0.94
C ILE A 182 -0.50 13.01 1.53
N CYS A 183 -1.39 12.22 0.96
CA CYS A 183 -2.75 11.97 1.43
C CYS A 183 -2.84 10.50 1.86
N PRO A 184 -2.74 10.18 3.14
CA PRO A 184 -2.83 8.81 3.61
C PRO A 184 -4.18 8.19 3.26
N VAL A 185 -4.19 6.90 2.91
CA VAL A 185 -5.40 6.16 2.64
C VAL A 185 -5.40 4.85 3.40
N SER A 186 -6.36 4.68 4.27
CA SER A 186 -6.58 3.43 4.98
C SER A 186 -7.31 2.42 4.09
N ILE A 187 -6.79 1.20 4.02
CA ILE A 187 -7.42 0.08 3.34
C ILE A 187 -7.78 -0.99 4.38
N THR A 188 -9.07 -1.25 4.53
CA THR A 188 -9.56 -2.29 5.44
C THR A 188 -10.28 -3.37 4.64
N TYR A 189 -9.87 -4.63 4.84
CA TYR A 189 -10.58 -5.82 4.42
C TYR A 189 -11.16 -6.52 5.64
N GLU A 190 -12.47 -6.85 5.62
CA GLU A 190 -13.10 -7.60 6.71
C GLU A 190 -12.42 -8.96 6.90
N TYR A 191 -12.08 -9.64 5.79
CA TYR A 191 -11.31 -10.88 5.78
C TYR A 191 -10.12 -10.76 4.82
N ASP A 192 -8.95 -11.23 5.23
CA ASP A 192 -7.77 -11.29 4.37
C ASP A 192 -7.72 -12.66 3.67
N PRO A 193 -7.95 -12.73 2.35
CA PRO A 193 -7.95 -14.01 1.64
C PRO A 193 -6.59 -14.70 1.64
N CYS A 194 -5.51 -13.98 1.92
CA CYS A 194 -4.14 -14.49 1.98
C CYS A 194 -3.64 -14.78 3.39
N ASP A 195 -4.50 -14.72 4.42
CA ASP A 195 -4.11 -14.88 5.82
C ASP A 195 -3.34 -16.18 6.08
N TYR A 196 -3.85 -17.31 5.62
CA TYR A 196 -3.19 -18.62 5.78
C TYR A 196 -1.83 -18.70 5.06
N LEU A 197 -1.69 -18.05 3.89
CA LEU A 197 -0.41 -17.96 3.17
C LEU A 197 0.59 -17.07 3.93
N LYS A 198 0.10 -15.99 4.54
CA LYS A 198 0.91 -15.10 5.37
C LYS A 198 1.39 -15.80 6.64
N ALA A 199 0.49 -16.54 7.33
CA ALA A 199 0.82 -17.32 8.51
C ALA A 199 1.87 -18.40 8.18
N ALA A 200 1.68 -19.14 7.09
CA ALA A 200 2.64 -20.13 6.60
C ALA A 200 4.01 -19.50 6.33
N GLU A 201 4.07 -18.34 5.66
CA GLU A 201 5.31 -17.62 5.42
C GLU A 201 6.00 -17.20 6.72
N MET A 202 5.25 -16.79 7.75
CA MET A 202 5.82 -16.44 9.05
C MET A 202 6.47 -17.65 9.74
N GLN A 203 5.82 -18.82 9.73
CA GLN A 203 6.42 -20.02 10.29
C GLN A 203 7.67 -20.44 9.51
N LEU A 204 7.60 -20.50 8.18
CA LEU A 204 8.75 -20.90 7.34
C LEU A 204 9.97 -20.00 7.57
N LYS A 205 9.76 -18.69 7.79
CA LYS A 205 10.85 -17.76 8.13
C LYS A 205 11.35 -17.92 9.57
N ARG A 206 10.48 -18.21 10.52
CA ARG A 206 10.85 -18.51 11.91
C ARG A 206 11.75 -19.75 11.96
N ASP A 207 11.33 -20.82 11.27
CA ASP A 207 12.01 -22.12 11.31
C ASP A 207 13.32 -22.12 10.47
N ASN A 208 13.36 -21.29 9.43
CA ASN A 208 14.56 -21.12 8.59
C ASN A 208 14.75 -19.64 8.21
N PRO A 209 15.60 -18.87 8.94
CA PRO A 209 15.88 -17.47 8.63
C PRO A 209 16.43 -17.22 7.21
N LYS A 210 17.00 -18.23 6.56
CA LYS A 210 17.48 -18.17 5.16
C LYS A 210 16.37 -18.46 4.14
N TRP A 211 15.17 -18.83 4.59
CA TRP A 211 14.06 -19.10 3.69
C TRP A 211 13.71 -17.86 2.86
N LYS A 212 13.56 -18.05 1.57
CA LYS A 212 13.17 -16.99 0.64
C LYS A 212 11.90 -17.39 -0.11
N LYS A 213 11.00 -16.46 -0.19
CA LYS A 213 9.79 -16.58 -1.00
C LYS A 213 10.16 -16.76 -2.47
N ARG A 214 9.52 -17.71 -3.13
CA ARG A 214 9.71 -17.95 -4.57
C ARG A 214 8.72 -17.13 -5.38
N THR A 215 9.03 -16.84 -6.62
CA THR A 215 8.14 -16.10 -7.54
C THR A 215 6.75 -16.74 -7.67
N LYS A 216 6.68 -18.06 -7.70
CA LYS A 216 5.41 -18.80 -7.75
C LYS A 216 4.52 -18.55 -6.53
N ASP A 217 5.11 -18.28 -5.37
CA ASP A 217 4.37 -18.00 -4.13
C ASP A 217 3.73 -16.60 -4.19
N ASP A 218 4.36 -15.64 -4.91
CA ASP A 218 3.74 -14.34 -5.20
C ASP A 218 2.56 -14.47 -6.16
N VAL A 219 2.69 -15.28 -7.22
CA VAL A 219 1.58 -15.55 -8.15
C VAL A 219 0.42 -16.26 -7.44
N LEU A 220 0.73 -17.22 -6.57
CA LEU A 220 -0.30 -17.86 -5.73
C LEU A 220 -1.02 -16.83 -4.85
N SER A 221 -0.26 -15.93 -4.20
CA SER A 221 -0.82 -14.86 -3.39
C SER A 221 -1.69 -13.89 -4.21
N MET A 222 -1.27 -13.52 -5.44
CA MET A 222 -2.08 -12.69 -6.35
C MET A 222 -3.39 -13.40 -6.70
N LYS A 223 -3.32 -14.67 -7.12
CA LYS A 223 -4.50 -15.47 -7.46
C LYS A 223 -5.46 -15.62 -6.29
N THR A 224 -4.93 -15.91 -5.09
CA THR A 224 -5.71 -16.04 -3.86
C THR A 224 -6.34 -14.69 -3.47
N GLY A 225 -5.57 -13.61 -3.53
CA GLY A 225 -6.06 -12.26 -3.27
C GLY A 225 -7.21 -11.87 -4.20
N ILE A 226 -7.06 -12.09 -5.50
CA ILE A 226 -8.10 -11.74 -6.49
C ILE A 226 -9.37 -12.56 -6.28
N ARG A 227 -9.26 -13.88 -6.04
CA ARG A 227 -10.40 -14.81 -6.01
C ARG A 227 -11.03 -15.02 -4.65
N GLY A 228 -10.28 -14.79 -3.58
CA GLY A 228 -10.72 -15.08 -2.22
C GLY A 228 -11.74 -14.06 -1.72
N TYR A 229 -12.59 -14.51 -0.81
CA TYR A 229 -13.62 -13.67 -0.19
C TYR A 229 -12.99 -12.69 0.81
N LYS A 230 -13.49 -11.43 0.81
CA LYS A 230 -12.94 -10.33 1.60
C LYS A 230 -13.96 -9.65 2.53
N GLY A 231 -15.25 -10.06 2.45
CA GLY A 231 -16.30 -9.33 3.16
C GLY A 231 -16.45 -7.90 2.67
N HIS A 232 -16.58 -6.96 3.57
CA HIS A 232 -16.57 -5.54 3.25
C HIS A 232 -15.14 -5.06 2.99
N VAL A 233 -14.98 -4.16 2.02
CA VAL A 233 -13.71 -3.51 1.70
C VAL A 233 -13.91 -2.00 1.75
N ILE A 234 -13.11 -1.31 2.55
CA ILE A 234 -13.23 0.14 2.73
C ILE A 234 -11.89 0.79 2.41
N TYR A 235 -11.95 1.79 1.52
CA TYR A 235 -10.88 2.74 1.26
C TYR A 235 -11.27 4.06 1.89
N ARG A 236 -10.52 4.53 2.88
CA ARG A 236 -10.84 5.77 3.59
C ARG A 236 -9.75 6.81 3.31
N LEU A 237 -10.14 7.85 2.57
CA LEU A 237 -9.27 8.96 2.19
C LEU A 237 -9.14 9.94 3.35
N THR A 238 -7.93 10.49 3.53
CA THR A 238 -7.67 11.57 4.49
C THR A 238 -7.14 12.81 3.76
N PRO A 239 -7.19 14.00 4.37
CA PRO A 239 -6.56 15.18 3.80
C PRO A 239 -5.04 15.04 3.75
N SER A 240 -4.38 15.96 3.04
CA SER A 240 -2.93 16.08 3.05
C SER A 240 -2.38 16.27 4.47
N ILE A 241 -1.24 15.63 4.75
CA ILE A 241 -0.54 15.78 6.04
C ILE A 241 0.24 17.11 6.14
N ASN A 242 0.31 17.91 5.07
CA ASN A 242 1.09 19.14 5.04
C ASN A 242 0.75 20.13 6.16
N PRO A 243 -0.53 20.40 6.47
CA PRO A 243 -0.90 21.30 7.58
C PRO A 243 -0.42 20.78 8.94
N GLU A 244 -0.40 19.45 9.12
CA GLU A 244 0.05 18.83 10.37
C GLU A 244 1.57 18.90 10.52
N ILE A 245 2.31 18.76 9.41
CA ILE A 245 3.76 19.02 9.38
C ILE A 245 4.06 20.49 9.72
N ASP A 246 3.29 21.43 9.17
CA ASP A 246 3.46 22.86 9.47
C ASP A 246 3.20 23.15 10.95
N ALA A 247 2.16 22.54 11.55
CA ALA A 247 1.84 22.66 12.96
C ALA A 247 2.94 22.05 13.85
N LEU A 248 3.45 20.87 13.48
CA LEU A 248 4.56 20.20 14.15
C LEU A 248 5.80 21.09 14.19
N LEU A 249 6.18 21.66 13.05
CA LEU A 249 7.37 22.52 12.93
C LEU A 249 7.20 23.91 13.57
N ALA A 250 5.96 24.38 13.71
CA ALA A 250 5.66 25.59 14.47
C ALA A 250 5.78 25.36 15.99
N ALA A 251 5.36 24.19 16.48
CA ALA A 251 5.49 23.79 17.87
C ALA A 251 6.93 23.40 18.26
N HIS A 252 7.67 22.81 17.31
CA HIS A 252 9.00 22.22 17.48
C HIS A 252 9.93 22.64 16.35
N PRO A 253 10.37 23.91 16.29
CA PRO A 253 11.27 24.39 15.22
C PRO A 253 12.60 23.62 15.15
N GLU A 254 13.06 23.10 16.29
CA GLU A 254 14.29 22.32 16.43
C GLU A 254 14.29 21.01 15.62
N TYR A 255 13.11 20.48 15.24
CA TYR A 255 13.03 19.26 14.45
C TYR A 255 13.60 19.39 13.03
N ARG A 256 13.74 20.64 12.53
CA ARG A 256 14.42 20.89 11.25
C ARG A 256 15.89 20.52 11.27
N GLU A 257 16.54 20.69 12.43
CA GLU A 257 17.96 20.43 12.64
C GLU A 257 18.21 19.05 13.27
N ALA A 258 17.14 18.31 13.57
CA ALA A 258 17.25 16.96 14.14
C ALA A 258 17.89 15.99 13.13
N PRO A 259 18.50 14.88 13.59
CA PRO A 259 18.99 13.83 12.71
C PRO A 259 17.89 13.34 11.75
N ILE A 260 18.27 13.05 10.51
CA ILE A 260 17.30 12.62 9.47
C ILE A 260 16.43 11.43 9.89
N HIS A 261 16.97 10.53 10.74
CA HIS A 261 16.22 9.40 11.28
C HIS A 261 15.02 9.86 12.11
N ASP A 262 15.22 10.87 12.96
CA ASP A 262 14.16 11.41 13.84
C ASP A 262 13.13 12.19 13.01
N GLN A 263 13.59 12.99 12.04
CA GLN A 263 12.69 13.69 11.11
C GLN A 263 11.79 12.71 10.34
N LEU A 264 12.39 11.61 9.82
CA LEU A 264 11.65 10.54 9.15
C LEU A 264 10.63 9.89 10.07
N GLN A 265 11.00 9.61 11.35
CA GLN A 265 10.11 8.97 12.31
C GLN A 265 8.87 9.84 12.59
N HIS A 266 9.05 11.16 12.81
CA HIS A 266 7.92 12.08 13.01
C HIS A 266 6.91 12.04 11.85
N VAL A 267 7.39 12.02 10.61
CA VAL A 267 6.49 11.95 9.44
C VAL A 267 5.85 10.57 9.30
N CYS A 268 6.60 9.48 9.59
CA CYS A 268 6.03 8.14 9.62
C CYS A 268 4.91 8.02 10.64
N ASP A 269 5.09 8.57 11.84
CA ASP A 269 4.09 8.55 12.92
C ASP A 269 2.81 9.31 12.53
N ILE A 270 2.94 10.44 11.83
CA ILE A 270 1.79 11.17 11.27
C ILE A 270 1.06 10.30 10.27
N ILE A 271 1.76 9.70 9.31
CA ILE A 271 1.14 8.84 8.28
C ILE A 271 0.45 7.64 8.92
N ASP A 272 1.12 6.96 9.85
CA ASP A 272 0.59 5.79 10.55
C ASP A 272 -0.67 6.14 11.35
N ARG A 273 -0.68 7.25 12.06
CA ARG A 273 -1.84 7.75 12.80
C ARG A 273 -3.05 7.95 11.88
N HIS A 274 -2.87 8.58 10.72
CA HIS A 274 -3.95 8.75 9.75
C HIS A 274 -4.45 7.41 9.19
N ILE A 275 -3.55 6.50 8.84
CA ILE A 275 -3.93 5.19 8.31
C ILE A 275 -4.65 4.37 9.38
N HIS A 276 -4.14 4.34 10.59
CA HIS A 276 -4.71 3.55 11.68
C HIS A 276 -6.07 4.08 12.15
N ARG A 277 -6.23 5.41 12.27
CA ARG A 277 -7.54 6.03 12.55
C ARG A 277 -8.58 5.77 11.45
N GLY A 278 -8.11 5.53 10.26
CA GLY A 278 -8.97 5.20 9.12
C GLY A 278 -9.43 3.75 9.07
N TYR A 279 -9.00 2.87 9.97
CA TYR A 279 -9.46 1.47 9.94
C TYR A 279 -10.93 1.33 10.32
N GLU A 280 -11.60 0.40 9.65
CA GLU A 280 -12.89 -0.12 10.11
C GLU A 280 -12.63 -1.34 10.97
N ILE A 281 -13.14 -1.32 12.21
CA ILE A 281 -12.98 -2.42 13.15
C ILE A 281 -14.23 -3.28 13.12
N TYR A 282 -14.05 -4.55 12.80
CA TYR A 282 -15.15 -5.51 12.72
C TYR A 282 -15.22 -6.32 14.01
N GLU A 283 -16.37 -6.29 14.65
CA GLU A 283 -16.67 -7.21 15.74
C GLU A 283 -16.68 -8.66 15.19
N ARG A 284 -15.98 -9.54 15.91
CA ARG A 284 -15.86 -10.95 15.56
C ARG A 284 -16.91 -11.75 16.35
N GLY A 285 -17.88 -12.30 15.63
CA GLY A 285 -18.90 -13.14 16.22
C GLY A 285 -18.38 -14.54 16.60
N THR A 286 -19.26 -15.37 17.15
CA THR A 286 -18.97 -16.76 17.59
C THR A 286 -18.42 -17.66 16.49
N ASP A 287 -18.72 -17.35 15.22
CA ASP A 287 -18.25 -18.13 14.07
C ASP A 287 -16.80 -17.83 13.68
N PHE A 288 -16.16 -16.84 14.34
CA PHE A 288 -14.81 -16.44 13.95
C PHE A 288 -13.77 -17.51 14.29
N ASP A 289 -13.94 -18.25 15.38
CA ASP A 289 -13.06 -19.37 15.74
C ASP A 289 -13.16 -20.48 14.68
N ALA A 290 -14.35 -20.81 14.21
CA ALA A 290 -14.54 -21.77 13.12
C ALA A 290 -13.90 -21.28 11.81
N TYR A 291 -13.96 -19.97 11.54
CA TYR A 291 -13.24 -19.37 10.42
C TYR A 291 -11.73 -19.57 10.56
N ILE A 292 -11.12 -19.25 11.71
CA ILE A 292 -9.68 -19.44 11.97
C ILE A 292 -9.26 -20.90 11.77
N GLU A 293 -10.04 -21.87 12.32
CA GLU A 293 -9.77 -23.30 12.14
C GLU A 293 -9.84 -23.71 10.66
N SER A 294 -10.79 -23.17 9.91
CA SER A 294 -10.87 -23.40 8.46
C SER A 294 -9.63 -22.89 7.72
N ARG A 295 -9.07 -21.74 8.14
CA ARG A 295 -7.85 -21.16 7.57
C ARG A 295 -6.61 -21.97 7.94
N LEU A 296 -6.54 -22.42 9.20
CA LEU A 296 -5.48 -23.28 9.69
C LEU A 296 -5.42 -24.60 8.90
N ALA A 297 -6.58 -25.20 8.60
CA ALA A 297 -6.67 -26.42 7.81
C ALA A 297 -6.15 -26.26 6.37
N MET A 298 -6.16 -25.05 5.81
CA MET A 298 -5.61 -24.75 4.47
C MET A 298 -4.08 -24.68 4.43
N ILE A 299 -3.42 -24.64 5.59
CA ILE A 299 -1.96 -24.52 5.65
C ILE A 299 -1.33 -25.90 5.50
N ASP A 300 -0.61 -26.09 4.39
CA ASP A 300 0.16 -27.29 4.09
C ASP A 300 1.65 -26.90 3.99
N ILE A 301 2.38 -27.11 5.09
CA ILE A 301 3.83 -26.85 5.19
C ILE A 301 4.51 -27.93 6.03
N PRO A 302 5.80 -28.20 5.82
CA PRO A 302 6.59 -29.11 6.68
C PRO A 302 6.60 -28.65 8.14
N ASN A 303 6.57 -29.60 9.06
CA ASN A 303 6.66 -29.37 10.51
C ASN A 303 5.63 -28.32 11.00
N LYS A 304 4.40 -28.42 10.53
CA LYS A 304 3.32 -27.50 10.84
C LYS A 304 3.11 -27.35 12.35
N ASP A 305 3.36 -26.14 12.86
CA ASP A 305 3.13 -25.76 14.26
C ASP A 305 1.76 -25.08 14.37
N GLU A 306 0.73 -25.87 14.65
CA GLU A 306 -0.65 -25.37 14.68
C GLU A 306 -0.90 -24.31 15.74
N ALA A 307 -0.23 -24.40 16.89
CA ALA A 307 -0.38 -23.42 17.95
C ALA A 307 0.16 -22.04 17.51
N PHE A 308 1.36 -22.03 16.92
CA PHE A 308 1.96 -20.82 16.37
C PHE A 308 1.11 -20.23 15.23
N LEU A 309 0.71 -21.05 14.28
CA LEU A 309 -0.08 -20.61 13.12
C LEU A 309 -1.43 -20.04 13.52
N ARG A 310 -2.13 -20.70 14.46
CA ARG A 310 -3.40 -20.22 15.03
C ARG A 310 -3.20 -18.86 15.71
N ALA A 311 -2.17 -18.71 16.53
CA ALA A 311 -1.85 -17.43 17.16
C ALA A 311 -1.61 -16.33 16.11
N LYS A 312 -0.86 -16.62 15.04
CA LYS A 312 -0.59 -15.66 13.96
C LYS A 312 -1.83 -15.29 13.15
N LEU A 313 -2.74 -16.24 12.93
CA LEU A 313 -4.03 -15.95 12.29
C LEU A 313 -4.86 -14.98 13.14
N TYR A 314 -4.95 -15.19 14.46
CA TYR A 314 -5.65 -14.26 15.36
C TYR A 314 -4.98 -12.88 15.41
N GLU A 315 -3.65 -12.83 15.49
CA GLU A 315 -2.89 -11.58 15.50
C GLU A 315 -3.21 -10.70 14.29
N MET A 316 -3.31 -11.27 13.07
CA MET A 316 -3.61 -10.50 11.86
C MET A 316 -4.95 -9.74 11.94
N TYR A 317 -5.91 -10.26 12.69
CA TYR A 317 -7.21 -9.62 12.87
C TYR A 317 -7.28 -8.72 14.11
N ARG A 318 -6.33 -8.86 15.07
CA ARG A 318 -6.22 -8.03 16.26
C ARG A 318 -5.39 -6.77 16.04
N PHE A 319 -4.30 -6.84 15.26
CA PHE A 319 -3.41 -5.69 15.07
C PHE A 319 -4.11 -4.44 14.52
N PRO A 320 -5.05 -4.51 13.56
CA PRO A 320 -5.79 -3.34 13.13
C PRO A 320 -6.52 -2.63 14.28
N GLU A 321 -7.14 -3.38 15.19
CA GLU A 321 -7.81 -2.83 16.36
C GLU A 321 -6.81 -2.20 17.34
N ILE A 322 -5.69 -2.88 17.63
CA ILE A 322 -4.64 -2.37 18.51
C ILE A 322 -4.09 -1.05 17.97
N ASN A 323 -3.77 -1.00 16.68
CA ASN A 323 -3.25 0.19 16.03
C ASN A 323 -4.28 1.33 16.00
N TYR A 324 -5.55 1.01 15.71
CA TYR A 324 -6.64 1.97 15.79
C TYR A 324 -6.73 2.59 17.18
N ARG A 325 -6.78 1.78 18.26
CA ARG A 325 -6.86 2.28 19.64
C ARG A 325 -5.67 3.17 19.99
N LYS A 326 -4.43 2.73 19.68
CA LYS A 326 -3.22 3.54 19.88
C LYS A 326 -3.29 4.88 19.16
N SER A 327 -3.84 4.93 17.96
CA SER A 327 -3.95 6.15 17.18
C SER A 327 -4.92 7.17 17.75
N LEU A 328 -5.79 6.80 18.71
CA LEU A 328 -6.72 7.69 19.40
C LEU A 328 -6.11 8.33 20.66
N GLU A 329 -5.01 7.78 21.17
CA GLU A 329 -4.34 8.23 22.40
C GLU A 329 -3.39 9.42 22.17
N VAL A 330 -3.17 9.78 20.88
CA VAL A 330 -2.20 10.82 20.43
C VAL A 330 -2.90 12.03 19.84
#